data_e389ce531f7925b1917841332624bcc0
#
_entry.id   e389ce531f7925b1917841332624bcc0
#
_cell.length_a   1.000
_cell.length_b   1.000
_cell.length_c   1.000
_cell.angle_alpha   90.00
_cell.angle_beta   90.00
_cell.angle_gamma   90.00
#
_symmetry.space_group_name_H-M   'P 1'
#
loop_
_entity.id
_entity.type
_entity.pdbx_description
1 polymer ?
#
loop_
_entity_poly.entity_id
_entity_poly.type
_entity_poly.pdbx_seq_one_letter_code
_entity_poly.pdbx_strand_id
1 'polypeptide(L)'
;MAIIKSKPTSPGRRGQISIKSDLYKGKPLKSLIEPKSKKGGRNNNGRITVRHQGGGHKQHYRVIDFKRNKFDIPAVVERIEYDPNRSAHIALLKYKDGERRYICLLYTSPSPRDKRQSRMPSSA
;
A
#
# COMPACT_ATOMS: atom_id res chain seq x y z
N MET A 1 -10.15 14.62 3.81
CA MET A 1 -8.75 14.60 4.24
C MET A 1 -8.28 16.01 4.53
N ALA A 2 -7.59 16.20 5.65
CA ALA A 2 -7.07 17.51 6.02
C ALA A 2 -5.66 17.69 5.45
N ILE A 3 -5.35 18.92 5.06
CA ILE A 3 -4.01 19.30 4.63
C ILE A 3 -3.25 19.85 5.83
N ILE A 4 -2.04 19.36 6.06
CA ILE A 4 -1.16 19.80 7.12
C ILE A 4 0.00 20.58 6.50
N LYS A 5 0.16 21.82 6.92
CA LYS A 5 1.30 22.64 6.52
C LYS A 5 2.33 22.64 7.64
N SER A 6 3.58 22.38 7.27
CA SER A 6 4.68 22.40 8.23
C SER A 6 5.07 23.84 8.56
N LYS A 7 5.55 24.08 9.79
CA LYS A 7 6.08 25.37 10.17
C LYS A 7 7.38 25.65 9.39
N PRO A 8 7.63 26.89 8.97
CA PRO A 8 8.84 27.22 8.19
C PRO A 8 10.08 27.30 9.08
N THR A 9 10.46 26.21 9.72
CA THR A 9 11.59 26.12 10.62
C THR A 9 12.92 25.88 9.92
N SER A 10 12.87 25.37 8.68
CA SER A 10 14.05 25.10 7.85
C SER A 10 13.69 25.27 6.39
N PRO A 11 14.68 25.46 5.48
CA PRO A 11 14.38 25.57 4.05
C PRO A 11 13.58 24.37 3.50
N GLY A 12 13.89 23.16 3.96
CA GLY A 12 13.17 21.97 3.54
C GLY A 12 11.74 21.90 4.01
N ARG A 13 11.42 22.51 5.14
CA ARG A 13 10.07 22.49 5.70
C ARG A 13 9.19 23.66 5.26
N ARG A 14 9.79 24.69 4.69
CA ARG A 14 9.06 25.91 4.37
C ARG A 14 7.89 25.70 3.42
N GLY A 15 8.03 24.85 2.43
CA GLY A 15 6.97 24.54 1.48
C GLY A 15 6.36 23.16 1.65
N GLN A 16 6.67 22.48 2.74
CA GLN A 16 6.20 21.11 2.93
C GLN A 16 4.73 21.06 3.31
N ILE A 17 3.96 20.33 2.52
CA ILE A 17 2.54 20.08 2.75
C ILE A 17 2.32 18.58 2.76
N SER A 18 1.59 18.10 3.76
CA SER A 18 1.23 16.69 3.84
C SER A 18 -0.28 16.54 4.02
N ILE A 19 -0.76 15.36 3.70
CA ILE A 19 -2.18 15.01 3.82
C ILE A 19 -2.36 14.14 5.05
N LYS A 20 -3.26 14.55 5.93
CA LYS A 20 -3.66 13.72 7.06
C LYS A 20 -4.69 12.72 6.56
N SER A 21 -4.39 11.44 6.67
CA SER A 21 -5.28 10.38 6.27
C SER A 21 -5.81 9.64 7.50
N ASP A 22 -7.06 9.18 7.42
CA ASP A 22 -7.70 8.42 8.48
C ASP A 22 -7.41 6.93 8.29
N LEU A 23 -6.18 6.54 8.55
CA LEU A 23 -5.74 5.16 8.44
C LEU A 23 -5.81 4.46 9.81
N TYR A 24 -6.01 3.16 9.78
CA TYR A 24 -5.93 2.34 10.99
C TYR A 24 -4.50 2.36 11.55
N LYS A 25 -4.37 2.69 12.82
CA LYS A 25 -3.07 2.87 13.47
C LYS A 25 -2.55 1.64 14.18
N GLY A 26 -3.32 0.57 14.21
CA GLY A 26 -2.94 -0.67 14.87
C GLY A 26 -2.07 -1.57 13.99
N LYS A 27 -1.82 -2.75 14.49
CA LYS A 27 -1.04 -3.75 13.78
C LYS A 27 -1.86 -4.38 12.64
N PRO A 28 -1.21 -4.79 11.54
CA PRO A 28 -1.92 -5.49 10.47
C PRO A 28 -2.37 -6.89 10.90
N LEU A 29 -3.23 -7.50 10.10
CA LEU A 29 -3.74 -8.84 10.38
C LEU A 29 -2.62 -9.87 10.24
N LYS A 30 -2.32 -10.56 11.31
CA LYS A 30 -1.15 -11.42 11.41
C LYS A 30 -1.14 -12.58 10.41
N SER A 31 -2.31 -13.13 10.10
CA SER A 31 -2.45 -14.24 9.17
C SER A 31 -2.16 -13.85 7.70
N LEU A 32 -2.20 -12.56 7.39
CA LEU A 32 -1.97 -12.05 6.04
C LEU A 32 -0.63 -11.32 5.90
N ILE A 33 0.28 -11.53 6.85
CA ILE A 33 1.62 -10.94 6.81
C ILE A 33 2.63 -12.02 6.50
N GLU A 34 3.60 -11.69 5.65
CA GLU A 34 4.76 -12.53 5.39
C GLU A 34 6.04 -11.76 5.70
N PRO A 35 7.09 -12.43 6.17
CA PRO A 35 8.37 -11.77 6.40
C PRO A 35 8.96 -11.33 5.06
N LYS A 36 9.52 -10.13 5.05
CA LYS A 36 10.22 -9.59 3.89
C LYS A 36 11.66 -9.30 4.31
N SER A 37 12.55 -10.23 4.01
CA SER A 37 13.96 -10.08 4.33
C SER A 37 14.65 -9.18 3.32
N LYS A 38 15.60 -8.39 3.80
CA LYS A 38 16.45 -7.55 2.95
C LYS A 38 17.83 -8.19 2.87
N LYS A 39 18.31 -8.36 1.66
CA LYS A 39 19.64 -8.95 1.44
C LYS A 39 20.73 -7.91 1.27
N GLY A 40 20.37 -6.66 1.04
CA GLY A 40 21.34 -5.58 0.85
C GLY A 40 22.29 -5.80 -0.31
N GLY A 41 21.83 -6.48 -1.36
CA GLY A 41 22.65 -6.79 -2.53
C GLY A 41 23.66 -7.91 -2.32
N ARG A 42 23.62 -8.64 -1.19
CA ARG A 42 24.55 -9.74 -0.91
C ARG A 42 24.08 -11.04 -1.54
N ASN A 43 25.04 -11.81 -2.08
CA ASN A 43 24.76 -13.12 -2.61
C ASN A 43 24.82 -14.20 -1.51
N ASN A 44 24.79 -15.50 -1.92
CA ASN A 44 24.88 -16.62 -0.98
C ASN A 44 26.20 -16.68 -0.22
N ASN A 45 27.27 -16.07 -0.73
CA ASN A 45 28.58 -15.99 -0.07
C ASN A 45 28.69 -14.76 0.86
N GLY A 46 27.65 -13.97 0.99
CA GLY A 46 27.64 -12.78 1.82
C GLY A 46 28.34 -11.57 1.21
N ARG A 47 28.76 -11.67 -0.05
CA ARG A 47 29.45 -10.57 -0.76
C ARG A 47 28.47 -9.71 -1.53
N ILE A 48 28.78 -8.43 -1.65
CA ILE A 48 27.97 -7.48 -2.41
C ILE A 48 28.17 -7.73 -3.89
N THR A 49 27.15 -8.24 -4.58
CA THR A 49 27.14 -8.45 -6.02
C THR A 49 26.32 -7.38 -6.75
N VAL A 50 25.35 -6.78 -6.06
CA VAL A 50 24.55 -5.67 -6.57
C VAL A 50 24.69 -4.52 -5.60
N ARG A 51 25.29 -3.42 -6.05
CA ARG A 51 25.51 -2.24 -5.22
C ARG A 51 24.25 -1.35 -5.18
N HIS A 52 24.26 -0.38 -4.29
CA HIS A 52 23.19 0.60 -4.09
C HIS A 52 21.89 -0.04 -3.59
N GLN A 53 22.00 -1.11 -2.82
CA GLN A 53 20.87 -1.75 -2.14
C GLN A 53 21.10 -1.78 -0.64
N GLY A 54 20.03 -1.63 0.10
CA GLY A 54 20.05 -1.69 1.55
C GLY A 54 19.47 -0.45 2.19
N GLY A 55 19.41 -0.48 3.51
CA GLY A 55 18.83 0.61 4.29
C GLY A 55 17.31 0.57 4.33
N GLY A 56 16.76 1.59 4.97
CA GLY A 56 15.33 1.70 5.17
C GLY A 56 14.82 0.91 6.37
N HIS A 57 13.59 1.18 6.76
CA HIS A 57 12.95 0.54 7.90
C HIS A 57 12.55 -0.90 7.58
N LYS A 58 12.54 -1.75 8.58
CA LYS A 58 12.09 -3.13 8.44
C LYS A 58 10.61 -3.17 8.02
N GLN A 59 10.30 -3.97 7.03
CA GLN A 59 8.97 -4.06 6.46
C GLN A 59 8.46 -5.49 6.45
N HIS A 60 7.15 -5.65 6.59
CA HIS A 60 6.47 -6.92 6.38
C HIS A 60 5.65 -6.84 5.11
N TYR A 61 5.66 -7.91 4.34
CA TYR A 61 4.83 -8.00 3.14
C TYR A 61 3.41 -8.40 3.52
N ARG A 62 2.42 -7.70 2.97
CA ARG A 62 1.01 -8.04 3.13
C ARG A 62 0.57 -8.85 1.92
N VAL A 63 -0.08 -9.96 2.18
CA VAL A 63 -0.63 -10.80 1.10
C VAL A 63 -1.88 -10.12 0.55
N ILE A 64 -1.79 -9.64 -0.68
CA ILE A 64 -2.87 -8.89 -1.34
C ILE A 64 -3.58 -9.80 -2.33
N ASP A 65 -4.90 -9.75 -2.33
CA ASP A 65 -5.72 -10.49 -3.27
C ASP A 65 -5.85 -9.71 -4.58
N PHE A 66 -4.95 -9.97 -5.51
CA PHE A 66 -5.00 -9.37 -6.84
C PHE A 66 -5.92 -10.12 -7.79
N LYS A 67 -6.11 -11.41 -7.57
CA LYS A 67 -6.89 -12.26 -8.47
C LYS A 67 -8.39 -12.07 -8.30
N ARG A 68 -8.84 -11.72 -7.11
CA ARG A 68 -10.25 -11.52 -6.78
C ARG A 68 -11.13 -12.65 -7.26
N ASN A 69 -10.69 -13.87 -6.98
CA ASN A 69 -11.35 -15.08 -7.45
C ASN A 69 -12.55 -15.49 -6.58
N LYS A 70 -12.89 -14.70 -5.58
CA LYS A 70 -14.03 -14.98 -4.71
C LYS A 70 -15.23 -14.18 -5.21
N PHE A 71 -16.11 -14.86 -5.95
CA PHE A 71 -17.27 -14.25 -6.60
C PHE A 71 -18.55 -14.44 -5.79
N ASP A 72 -19.52 -13.54 -5.99
CA ASP A 72 -20.89 -13.64 -5.47
C ASP A 72 -20.99 -13.67 -3.95
N ILE A 73 -19.95 -13.32 -3.24
CA ILE A 73 -19.95 -13.20 -1.79
C ILE A 73 -19.72 -11.74 -1.42
N PRO A 74 -20.67 -11.10 -0.74
CA PRO A 74 -20.50 -9.72 -0.33
C PRO A 74 -19.43 -9.59 0.75
N ALA A 75 -18.69 -8.49 0.71
CA ALA A 75 -17.68 -8.16 1.67
C ALA A 75 -17.85 -6.73 2.15
N VAL A 76 -17.45 -6.48 3.39
CA VAL A 76 -17.49 -5.15 3.99
C VAL A 76 -16.06 -4.72 4.27
N VAL A 77 -15.75 -3.47 3.97
CA VAL A 77 -14.44 -2.90 4.30
C VAL A 77 -14.41 -2.64 5.82
N GLU A 78 -13.55 -3.37 6.53
CA GLU A 78 -13.39 -3.16 7.98
C GLU A 78 -12.56 -1.92 8.27
N ARG A 79 -11.45 -1.77 7.55
CA ARG A 79 -10.51 -0.68 7.81
C ARG A 79 -9.60 -0.48 6.62
N ILE A 80 -9.03 0.72 6.54
CA ILE A 80 -8.00 1.06 5.56
C ILE A 80 -6.68 1.15 6.30
N GLU A 81 -5.65 0.48 5.77
CA GLU A 81 -4.34 0.39 6.40
C GLU A 81 -3.24 0.91 5.50
N TYR A 82 -2.15 1.32 6.13
CA TYR A 82 -0.93 1.71 5.42
C TYR A 82 -0.13 0.47 5.04
N ASP A 83 0.34 0.42 3.80
CA ASP A 83 1.23 -0.64 3.33
C ASP A 83 2.57 -0.01 2.92
N PRO A 84 3.67 -0.35 3.60
CA PRO A 84 4.98 0.21 3.26
C PRO A 84 5.56 -0.32 1.95
N ASN A 85 4.97 -1.34 1.36
CA ASN A 85 5.47 -1.96 0.12
C ASN A 85 4.95 -1.31 -1.15
N ARG A 86 4.02 -0.38 -1.02
CA ARG A 86 3.39 0.28 -2.16
C ARG A 86 2.97 1.69 -1.80
N SER A 87 2.71 2.51 -2.80
CA SER A 87 2.28 3.89 -2.59
C SER A 87 0.81 4.01 -2.23
N ALA A 88 -0.02 3.07 -2.68
CA ALA A 88 -1.44 3.06 -2.39
C ALA A 88 -1.72 2.44 -1.02
N HIS A 89 -2.83 2.85 -0.40
CA HIS A 89 -3.31 2.21 0.81
C HIS A 89 -4.00 0.90 0.49
N ILE A 90 -4.12 0.03 1.49
CA ILE A 90 -4.80 -1.25 1.34
C ILE A 90 -6.03 -1.27 2.25
N ALA A 91 -7.04 -2.02 1.83
CA ALA A 91 -8.27 -2.20 2.61
C ALA A 91 -8.37 -3.64 3.09
N LEU A 92 -8.75 -3.81 4.35
CA LEU A 92 -9.06 -5.13 4.89
C LEU A 92 -10.55 -5.38 4.68
N LEU A 93 -10.86 -6.41 3.90
CA LEU A 93 -12.22 -6.82 3.63
C LEU A 93 -12.60 -7.99 4.52
N LYS A 94 -13.80 -7.95 5.07
CA LYS A 94 -14.42 -9.09 5.75
C LYS A 94 -15.57 -9.60 4.89
N TYR A 95 -15.42 -10.81 4.40
CA TYR A 95 -16.45 -11.46 3.61
C TYR A 95 -17.55 -12.01 4.51
N LYS A 96 -18.71 -12.21 3.94
CA LYS A 96 -19.87 -12.72 4.68
C LYS A 96 -19.63 -14.08 5.32
N ASP A 97 -18.78 -14.90 4.72
CA ASP A 97 -18.41 -16.22 5.26
C ASP A 97 -17.35 -16.18 6.37
N GLY A 98 -16.85 -15.00 6.73
CA GLY A 98 -15.87 -14.81 7.79
C GLY A 98 -14.43 -14.70 7.33
N GLU A 99 -14.13 -14.95 6.06
CA GLU A 99 -12.79 -14.81 5.53
C GLU A 99 -12.41 -13.32 5.42
N ARG A 100 -11.15 -13.02 5.68
CA ARG A 100 -10.61 -11.68 5.52
C ARG A 100 -9.52 -11.67 4.47
N ARG A 101 -9.52 -10.65 3.62
CA ARG A 101 -8.50 -10.45 2.60
C ARG A 101 -8.14 -8.99 2.50
N TYR A 102 -6.90 -8.72 2.13
CA TYR A 102 -6.47 -7.38 1.76
C TYR A 102 -6.66 -7.14 0.27
N ILE A 103 -7.13 -5.96 -0.08
CA ILE A 103 -7.13 -5.49 -1.47
C ILE A 103 -6.37 -4.19 -1.56
N CYS A 104 -5.71 -3.96 -2.69
CA CYS A 104 -5.05 -2.70 -2.97
C CYS A 104 -6.12 -1.69 -3.39
N LEU A 105 -6.14 -0.54 -2.70
CA LEU A 105 -7.05 0.52 -3.07
C LEU A 105 -6.52 1.24 -4.30
N LEU A 106 -7.26 1.14 -5.37
CA LEU A 106 -7.15 2.08 -6.48
C LEU A 106 -7.92 3.33 -6.08
N TYR A 107 -7.75 4.41 -6.82
CA TYR A 107 -8.43 5.66 -6.52
C TYR A 107 -9.93 5.43 -6.36
N THR A 108 -10.46 5.83 -5.22
CA THR A 108 -11.88 5.60 -4.88
C THR A 108 -12.81 6.47 -5.71
N SER A 109 -12.32 7.63 -6.15
CA SER A 109 -13.04 8.47 -7.09
C SER A 109 -12.36 8.38 -8.46
N PRO A 110 -13.13 8.44 -9.57
CA PRO A 110 -12.51 8.40 -10.89
C PRO A 110 -11.62 9.62 -11.08
N SER A 111 -10.32 9.37 -11.15
CA SER A 111 -9.35 10.41 -11.49
C SER A 111 -9.34 10.59 -13.00
N PRO A 112 -8.85 11.73 -13.51
CA PRO A 112 -8.69 11.89 -14.96
C PRO A 112 -7.82 10.81 -15.58
N ARG A 113 -6.88 10.27 -14.84
CA ARG A 113 -6.02 9.19 -15.29
C ARG A 113 -6.79 7.89 -15.46
N ASP A 114 -7.67 7.56 -14.52
CA ASP A 114 -8.49 6.35 -14.60
C ASP A 114 -9.45 6.43 -15.77
N LYS A 115 -10.04 7.60 -16.01
CA LYS A 115 -10.90 7.82 -17.14
C LYS A 115 -10.18 7.63 -18.47
N ARG A 116 -8.93 8.10 -18.56
CA ARG A 116 -8.11 7.89 -19.76
C ARG A 116 -7.83 6.41 -19.98
N GLN A 117 -7.48 5.69 -18.93
CA GLN A 117 -7.22 4.25 -19.05
C GLN A 117 -8.45 3.47 -19.47
N SER A 118 -9.63 3.83 -18.95
CA SER A 118 -10.85 3.16 -19.35
C SER A 118 -11.25 3.45 -20.79
N ARG A 119 -10.86 4.61 -21.33
CA ARG A 119 -11.12 4.95 -22.73
C ARG A 119 -10.19 4.22 -23.69
N MET A 120 -8.92 4.06 -23.32
CA MET A 120 -7.94 3.44 -24.21
C MET A 120 -8.31 2.02 -24.63
N PRO A 121 -8.71 1.12 -23.72
CA PRO A 121 -9.13 -0.22 -24.12
C PRO A 121 -10.34 -0.23 -25.03
N SER A 122 -11.28 0.67 -24.85
CA SER A 122 -12.48 0.72 -25.69
C SER A 122 -12.20 1.29 -27.07
N SER A 123 -11.16 2.09 -27.22
CA SER A 123 -10.76 2.63 -28.51
C SER A 123 -9.82 1.71 -29.27
N ALA A 124 -9.28 0.75 -28.62
CA ALA A 124 -8.46 -0.26 -29.24
C ALA A 124 -9.31 -1.41 -29.75
#